data_18304e512da5e06593485f2d1813f91b
#
_entry.id   18304e512da5e06593485f2d1813f91b
#
_cell.length_a   1.000
_cell.length_b   1.000
_cell.length_c   1.000
_cell.angle_alpha   90.00
_cell.angle_beta   90.00
_cell.angle_gamma   90.00
#
_symmetry.space_group_name_H-M   'P 1'
#
loop_
_entity.id
_entity.type
_entity.pdbx_description
1 polymer ?
#
loop_
_entity_poly.entity_id
_entity_poly.type
_entity_poly.pdbx_seq_one_letter_code
_entity_poly.pdbx_strand_id
1 'polypeptide(L)'
;MKIIFMGTPDFAVPTLKKLYDSGYEVQAVFTQPDKPKGRGYKLTPPPVKVLAQAHDTTVYQPQSLKKDGEEYVKIINDLAPDCIVVAAYGKMLPKSVLDIPRLGCVNVHGSLLPKYRGAGPIQWAVLNDEAETGITTMLMGEGMDTGDILVEKATPIGENETAAELFDRLAEMGAEVLVDTLEKLDKGEITPVKQDESLATYAPMLSKELCPIDFTKPVRKIHKQICGLSDWPCATTVLEGKRLKVYKSEIASTKPCGKPAGTVVDNSDFSVACSDGVIRFTQVQAEGS
;
A
#
# COMPACT_ATOMS: atom_id res chain seq x y z
N MET A 1 -17.04 -15.73 14.35
CA MET A 1 -15.68 -16.09 13.88
C MET A 1 -14.68 -15.36 14.76
N LYS A 2 -13.71 -16.07 15.31
CA LYS A 2 -12.58 -15.55 16.10
C LYS A 2 -11.44 -15.16 15.20
N ILE A 3 -10.96 -13.92 15.30
CA ILE A 3 -9.94 -13.36 14.41
C ILE A 3 -8.76 -12.84 15.21
N ILE A 4 -7.56 -13.13 14.76
CA ILE A 4 -6.37 -12.36 15.08
C ILE A 4 -6.08 -11.45 13.90
N PHE A 5 -5.86 -10.15 14.16
CA PHE A 5 -5.51 -9.19 13.14
C PHE A 5 -4.01 -8.85 13.17
N MET A 6 -3.36 -8.83 12.02
CA MET A 6 -1.95 -8.44 11.86
C MET A 6 -1.82 -7.31 10.86
N GLY A 7 -1.47 -6.12 11.32
CA GLY A 7 -1.35 -4.94 10.47
C GLY A 7 -0.54 -3.82 11.13
N THR A 8 -0.12 -2.82 10.36
CA THR A 8 0.74 -1.77 10.92
C THR A 8 0.34 -0.35 10.46
N PRO A 9 0.42 0.03 9.15
CA PRO A 9 0.20 1.40 8.68
C PRO A 9 -1.28 1.73 8.52
N ASP A 10 -1.54 2.96 8.10
CA ASP A 10 -2.87 3.50 7.83
C ASP A 10 -3.70 2.63 6.88
N PHE A 11 -3.09 1.97 5.89
CA PHE A 11 -3.76 1.02 4.99
C PHE A 11 -4.54 -0.09 5.73
N ALA A 12 -4.03 -0.53 6.87
CA ALA A 12 -4.61 -1.62 7.64
C ALA A 12 -5.76 -1.16 8.57
N VAL A 13 -5.88 0.15 8.81
CA VAL A 13 -6.85 0.71 9.77
C VAL A 13 -8.30 0.50 9.33
N PRO A 14 -8.71 0.80 8.07
CA PRO A 14 -10.07 0.54 7.61
C PRO A 14 -10.45 -0.94 7.71
N THR A 15 -9.52 -1.84 7.41
CA THR A 15 -9.73 -3.28 7.50
C THR A 15 -10.01 -3.72 8.95
N LEU A 16 -9.20 -3.28 9.92
CA LEU A 16 -9.43 -3.59 11.34
C LEU A 16 -10.75 -2.97 11.85
N LYS A 17 -11.00 -1.71 11.49
CA LYS A 17 -12.26 -1.03 11.84
C LYS A 17 -13.48 -1.79 11.31
N LYS A 18 -13.44 -2.22 10.06
CA LYS A 18 -14.54 -2.96 9.43
C LYS A 18 -14.80 -4.30 10.12
N LEU A 19 -13.76 -4.99 10.61
CA LEU A 19 -13.93 -6.22 11.41
C LEU A 19 -14.70 -5.94 12.69
N TYR A 20 -14.37 -4.87 13.43
CA TYR A 20 -15.13 -4.47 14.62
C TYR A 20 -16.58 -4.10 14.29
N ASP A 21 -16.77 -3.25 13.28
CA ASP A 21 -18.10 -2.78 12.86
C ASP A 21 -19.00 -3.93 12.37
N SER A 22 -18.42 -4.99 11.81
CA SER A 22 -19.12 -6.19 11.34
C SER A 22 -19.34 -7.24 12.45
N GLY A 23 -18.96 -6.97 13.69
CA GLY A 23 -19.20 -7.83 14.85
C GLY A 23 -18.31 -9.06 14.92
N TYR A 24 -17.16 -9.09 14.23
CA TYR A 24 -16.16 -10.15 14.40
C TYR A 24 -15.50 -10.05 15.77
N GLU A 25 -15.19 -11.21 16.37
CA GLU A 25 -14.44 -11.30 17.62
C GLU A 25 -12.94 -11.15 17.35
N VAL A 26 -12.44 -9.91 17.38
CA VAL A 26 -11.00 -9.63 17.23
C VAL A 26 -10.33 -9.87 18.59
N GLN A 27 -9.76 -11.07 18.77
CA GLN A 27 -9.18 -11.53 20.04
C GLN A 27 -7.86 -10.83 20.36
N ALA A 28 -7.07 -10.51 19.35
CA ALA A 28 -5.78 -9.84 19.50
C ALA A 28 -5.37 -9.13 18.22
N VAL A 29 -4.51 -8.12 18.37
CA VAL A 29 -3.90 -7.39 17.27
C VAL A 29 -2.37 -7.51 17.38
N PHE A 30 -1.72 -7.88 16.27
CA PHE A 30 -0.27 -7.88 16.12
C PHE A 30 0.16 -6.73 15.22
N THR A 31 1.09 -5.91 15.67
CA THR A 31 1.62 -4.79 14.89
C THR A 31 3.11 -4.64 15.09
N GLN A 32 3.77 -3.83 14.26
CA GLN A 32 5.18 -3.53 14.47
C GLN A 32 5.38 -2.68 15.74
N PRO A 33 6.58 -2.75 16.36
CA PRO A 33 6.93 -1.89 17.50
C PRO A 33 6.76 -0.40 17.20
N ASP A 34 6.52 0.40 18.24
CA ASP A 34 6.51 1.86 18.15
C ASP A 34 7.86 2.35 17.58
N LYS A 35 7.80 3.32 16.67
CA LYS A 35 9.00 3.85 16.00
C LYS A 35 9.14 5.36 16.23
N PRO A 36 10.36 5.87 16.30
CA PRO A 36 10.59 7.32 16.31
C PRO A 36 10.05 7.96 15.03
N LYS A 37 9.22 9.02 15.15
CA LYS A 37 8.66 9.78 14.02
C LYS A 37 8.91 11.28 14.20
N GLY A 38 9.11 11.98 13.07
CA GLY A 38 9.29 13.43 13.03
C GLY A 38 10.65 13.93 13.53
N ARG A 39 10.83 15.26 13.51
CA ARG A 39 12.10 15.93 13.87
C ARG A 39 12.51 15.76 15.34
N GLY A 40 11.57 15.39 16.22
CA GLY A 40 11.80 15.20 17.65
C GLY A 40 12.05 13.75 18.07
N TYR A 41 12.14 12.79 17.14
CA TYR A 41 12.31 11.35 17.43
C TYR A 41 11.36 10.80 18.51
N LYS A 42 10.16 11.38 18.62
CA LYS A 42 9.14 10.92 19.57
C LYS A 42 8.64 9.55 19.14
N LEU A 43 8.65 8.58 20.04
CA LEU A 43 8.05 7.27 19.83
C LEU A 43 6.57 7.45 19.49
N THR A 44 6.18 6.95 18.34
CA THR A 44 4.81 7.05 17.83
C THR A 44 4.27 5.64 17.63
N PRO A 45 3.12 5.33 18.22
CA PRO A 45 2.47 4.03 18.01
C PRO A 45 2.00 3.88 16.58
N PRO A 46 2.00 2.65 16.03
CA PRO A 46 1.34 2.36 14.76
C PRO A 46 -0.15 2.73 14.79
N PRO A 47 -0.73 3.22 13.67
CA PRO A 47 -2.17 3.55 13.60
C PRO A 47 -3.08 2.40 14.03
N VAL A 48 -2.76 1.18 13.65
CA VAL A 48 -3.49 -0.04 14.04
C VAL A 48 -3.50 -0.25 15.55
N LYS A 49 -2.37 0.03 16.25
CA LYS A 49 -2.31 -0.04 17.73
C LYS A 49 -3.26 0.95 18.37
N VAL A 50 -3.31 2.17 17.85
CA VAL A 50 -4.19 3.22 18.39
C VAL A 50 -5.66 2.78 18.30
N LEU A 51 -6.08 2.26 17.14
CA LEU A 51 -7.44 1.76 16.94
C LEU A 51 -7.74 0.56 17.85
N ALA A 52 -6.85 -0.42 17.92
CA ALA A 52 -7.02 -1.61 18.73
C ALA A 52 -7.20 -1.27 20.23
N GLN A 53 -6.39 -0.34 20.75
CA GLN A 53 -6.49 0.14 22.12
C GLN A 53 -7.80 0.88 22.40
N ALA A 54 -8.35 1.62 21.42
CA ALA A 54 -9.64 2.27 21.54
C ALA A 54 -10.83 1.28 21.62
N HIS A 55 -10.60 0.02 21.20
CA HIS A 55 -11.55 -1.09 21.29
C HIS A 55 -11.20 -2.09 22.41
N ASP A 56 -10.32 -1.73 23.35
CA ASP A 56 -9.85 -2.58 24.45
C ASP A 56 -9.29 -3.94 23.99
N THR A 57 -8.81 -4.01 22.73
CA THR A 57 -8.20 -5.22 22.17
C THR A 57 -6.75 -5.33 22.56
N THR A 58 -6.33 -6.51 23.01
CA THR A 58 -4.92 -6.78 23.36
C THR A 58 -4.00 -6.62 22.15
N VAL A 59 -2.90 -5.87 22.33
CA VAL A 59 -1.91 -5.58 21.27
C VAL A 59 -0.58 -6.23 21.59
N TYR A 60 -0.07 -7.00 20.64
CA TYR A 60 1.26 -7.60 20.67
C TYR A 60 2.19 -6.94 19.63
N GLN A 61 3.42 -6.66 20.03
CA GLN A 61 4.42 -5.98 19.19
C GLN A 61 5.74 -6.78 19.12
N PRO A 62 5.73 -8.02 18.59
CA PRO A 62 6.95 -8.82 18.48
C PRO A 62 7.99 -8.14 17.59
N GLN A 63 9.28 -8.22 17.96
CA GLN A 63 10.35 -7.80 17.06
C GLN A 63 10.44 -8.73 15.86
N SER A 64 10.22 -10.02 16.08
CA SER A 64 10.20 -11.04 15.03
C SER A 64 9.39 -12.25 15.46
N LEU A 65 8.43 -12.68 14.63
CA LEU A 65 7.72 -13.95 14.85
C LEU A 65 8.60 -15.18 14.61
N LYS A 66 9.76 -15.01 13.99
CA LYS A 66 10.70 -16.11 13.73
C LYS A 66 11.73 -16.27 14.85
N LYS A 67 12.19 -15.16 15.46
CA LYS A 67 13.22 -15.19 16.52
C LYS A 67 12.61 -15.28 17.91
N ASP A 68 11.49 -14.57 18.14
CA ASP A 68 10.75 -14.54 19.41
C ASP A 68 9.57 -15.53 19.36
N GLY A 69 9.62 -16.50 18.42
CA GLY A 69 8.48 -17.19 17.87
C GLY A 69 7.75 -18.12 18.85
N GLU A 70 8.43 -18.78 19.76
CA GLU A 70 7.79 -19.80 20.62
C GLU A 70 6.72 -19.18 21.53
N GLU A 71 6.99 -18.02 22.13
CA GLU A 71 6.03 -17.32 22.98
C GLU A 71 4.78 -16.88 22.20
N TYR A 72 4.99 -16.23 21.04
CA TYR A 72 3.86 -15.71 20.25
C TYR A 72 3.10 -16.82 19.52
N VAL A 73 3.76 -17.88 19.08
CA VAL A 73 3.09 -19.08 18.55
C VAL A 73 2.21 -19.70 19.62
N LYS A 74 2.70 -19.81 20.87
CA LYS A 74 1.89 -20.29 22.00
C LYS A 74 0.66 -19.41 22.25
N ILE A 75 0.83 -18.08 22.28
CA ILE A 75 -0.28 -17.14 22.47
C ILE A 75 -1.34 -17.32 21.35
N ILE A 76 -0.91 -17.40 20.08
CA ILE A 76 -1.81 -17.58 18.94
C ILE A 76 -2.55 -18.92 19.04
N ASN A 77 -1.85 -20.01 19.43
CA ASN A 77 -2.49 -21.30 19.65
C ASN A 77 -3.50 -21.28 20.79
N ASP A 78 -3.16 -20.65 21.93
CA ASP A 78 -4.05 -20.54 23.09
C ASP A 78 -5.32 -19.75 22.79
N LEU A 79 -5.22 -18.74 21.89
CA LEU A 79 -6.37 -17.96 21.39
C LEU A 79 -7.25 -18.76 20.43
N ALA A 80 -6.70 -19.77 19.76
CA ALA A 80 -7.38 -20.65 18.80
C ALA A 80 -8.25 -19.87 17.78
N PRO A 81 -7.64 -18.97 16.95
CA PRO A 81 -8.39 -18.18 15.99
C PRO A 81 -8.95 -19.05 14.86
N ASP A 82 -10.13 -18.71 14.37
CA ASP A 82 -10.66 -19.30 13.15
C ASP A 82 -9.87 -18.84 11.92
N CYS A 83 -9.45 -17.57 11.90
CA CYS A 83 -8.70 -16.94 10.81
C CYS A 83 -7.71 -15.92 11.37
N ILE A 84 -6.54 -15.79 10.72
CA ILE A 84 -5.64 -14.66 10.91
C ILE A 84 -5.79 -13.74 9.71
N VAL A 85 -6.19 -12.49 9.94
CA VAL A 85 -6.30 -11.46 8.89
C VAL A 85 -5.03 -10.62 8.88
N VAL A 86 -4.44 -10.46 7.72
CA VAL A 86 -3.21 -9.69 7.51
C VAL A 86 -3.46 -8.55 6.54
N ALA A 87 -3.05 -7.33 6.91
CA ALA A 87 -3.06 -6.17 6.02
C ALA A 87 -1.80 -5.33 6.29
N ALA A 88 -0.91 -5.25 5.33
CA ALA A 88 0.33 -4.47 5.41
C ALA A 88 1.08 -4.64 6.76
N TYR A 89 1.22 -5.87 7.25
CA TYR A 89 1.93 -6.16 8.51
C TYR A 89 3.43 -5.90 8.43
N GLY A 90 4.00 -6.14 7.23
CA GLY A 90 5.41 -5.89 6.95
C GLY A 90 6.37 -6.90 7.56
N LYS A 91 5.90 -8.11 7.90
CA LYS A 91 6.71 -9.25 8.35
C LYS A 91 6.19 -10.54 7.75
N MET A 92 7.11 -11.44 7.43
CA MET A 92 6.77 -12.80 7.01
C MET A 92 6.24 -13.60 8.20
N LEU A 93 5.19 -14.38 7.98
CA LEU A 93 4.66 -15.32 8.95
C LEU A 93 5.38 -16.67 8.79
N PRO A 94 5.93 -17.24 9.87
CA PRO A 94 6.51 -18.58 9.80
C PRO A 94 5.42 -19.63 9.65
N LYS A 95 5.79 -20.80 9.09
CA LYS A 95 4.86 -21.91 8.91
C LYS A 95 4.12 -22.33 10.20
N SER A 96 4.81 -22.23 11.35
CA SER A 96 4.23 -22.48 12.68
C SER A 96 3.07 -21.54 13.05
N VAL A 97 2.93 -20.40 12.40
CA VAL A 97 1.79 -19.47 12.55
C VAL A 97 0.77 -19.71 11.43
N LEU A 98 1.24 -19.92 10.19
CA LEU A 98 0.35 -20.12 9.04
C LEU A 98 -0.59 -21.33 9.20
N ASP A 99 -0.13 -22.36 9.88
CA ASP A 99 -0.86 -23.62 10.05
C ASP A 99 -1.84 -23.63 11.24
N ILE A 100 -1.90 -22.54 12.06
CA ILE A 100 -2.74 -22.53 13.26
C ILE A 100 -4.24 -22.35 12.93
N PRO A 101 -4.65 -21.31 12.17
CA PRO A 101 -6.07 -21.04 11.98
C PRO A 101 -6.73 -22.03 11.01
N ARG A 102 -7.91 -22.54 11.34
CA ARG A 102 -8.63 -23.49 10.49
C ARG A 102 -8.97 -22.96 9.10
N LEU A 103 -9.20 -21.66 8.98
CA LEU A 103 -9.49 -20.97 7.71
C LEU A 103 -8.24 -20.36 7.07
N GLY A 104 -7.07 -20.58 7.67
CA GLY A 104 -5.78 -20.06 7.20
C GLY A 104 -5.56 -18.59 7.56
N CYS A 105 -4.47 -18.05 7.01
CA CYS A 105 -4.12 -16.65 7.12
C CYS A 105 -4.53 -15.94 5.83
N VAL A 106 -5.42 -14.95 5.91
CA VAL A 106 -5.94 -14.18 4.76
C VAL A 106 -5.25 -12.82 4.70
N ASN A 107 -4.57 -12.54 3.60
CA ASN A 107 -3.94 -11.24 3.36
C ASN A 107 -4.80 -10.36 2.44
N VAL A 108 -4.88 -9.07 2.75
CA VAL A 108 -5.46 -8.02 1.89
C VAL A 108 -4.33 -7.36 1.13
N HIS A 109 -4.22 -7.61 -0.17
CA HIS A 109 -3.16 -7.11 -1.03
C HIS A 109 -3.66 -6.05 -2.01
N GLY A 110 -2.91 -4.93 -2.13
CA GLY A 110 -3.28 -3.76 -2.91
C GLY A 110 -2.94 -3.86 -4.40
N SER A 111 -3.21 -4.98 -5.04
CA SER A 111 -3.13 -5.17 -6.50
C SER A 111 -4.04 -6.30 -6.96
N LEU A 112 -4.16 -6.48 -8.27
CA LEU A 112 -4.72 -7.67 -8.90
C LEU A 112 -3.60 -8.70 -9.10
N LEU A 113 -3.50 -9.66 -8.18
CA LEU A 113 -2.47 -10.72 -8.26
C LEU A 113 -2.72 -11.61 -9.49
N PRO A 114 -1.67 -12.16 -10.10
CA PRO A 114 -0.28 -12.23 -9.64
C PRO A 114 0.59 -11.01 -9.99
N LYS A 115 0.00 -9.94 -10.52
CA LYS A 115 0.75 -8.71 -10.79
C LYS A 115 1.06 -7.95 -9.50
N TYR A 116 2.23 -7.31 -9.46
CA TYR A 116 2.64 -6.41 -8.37
C TYR A 116 2.73 -7.10 -7.00
N ARG A 117 3.27 -8.31 -6.90
CA ARG A 117 3.68 -8.90 -5.62
C ARG A 117 4.72 -8.01 -4.94
N GLY A 118 4.68 -7.87 -3.62
CA GLY A 118 5.70 -7.16 -2.85
C GLY A 118 5.22 -5.91 -2.16
N ALA A 119 6.14 -4.97 -1.89
CA ALA A 119 5.96 -3.92 -0.89
C ALA A 119 5.25 -2.65 -1.39
N GLY A 120 5.25 -2.37 -2.71
CA GLY A 120 4.74 -1.12 -3.27
C GLY A 120 3.74 -1.27 -4.41
N PRO A 121 2.76 -2.20 -4.35
CA PRO A 121 1.88 -2.51 -5.48
C PRO A 121 1.11 -1.28 -6.00
N ILE A 122 0.58 -0.46 -5.09
CA ILE A 122 -0.24 0.71 -5.41
C ILE A 122 0.58 1.76 -6.15
N GLN A 123 1.76 2.09 -5.63
CA GLN A 123 2.66 3.08 -6.23
C GLN A 123 3.15 2.62 -7.60
N TRP A 124 3.53 1.36 -7.74
CA TRP A 124 4.02 0.83 -9.01
C TRP A 124 2.93 0.72 -10.07
N ALA A 125 1.67 0.47 -9.71
CA ALA A 125 0.56 0.52 -10.66
C ALA A 125 0.41 1.93 -11.26
N VAL A 126 0.51 2.99 -10.45
CA VAL A 126 0.45 4.38 -10.93
C VAL A 126 1.71 4.74 -11.73
N LEU A 127 2.92 4.39 -11.26
CA LEU A 127 4.20 4.64 -11.94
C LEU A 127 4.26 4.00 -13.34
N ASN A 128 3.67 2.83 -13.48
CA ASN A 128 3.62 2.08 -14.74
C ASN A 128 2.45 2.49 -15.63
N ASP A 129 1.64 3.48 -15.21
CA ASP A 129 0.52 3.98 -15.99
C ASP A 129 -0.52 2.89 -16.31
N GLU A 130 -0.79 2.02 -15.32
CA GLU A 130 -1.85 1.02 -15.46
C GLU A 130 -3.22 1.70 -15.53
N ALA A 131 -4.11 1.17 -16.38
CA ALA A 131 -5.46 1.69 -16.51
C ALA A 131 -6.34 1.31 -15.31
N GLU A 132 -6.03 0.18 -14.66
CA GLU A 132 -6.75 -0.34 -13.51
C GLU A 132 -5.81 -1.03 -12.53
N THR A 133 -6.26 -1.14 -11.30
CA THR A 133 -5.68 -1.94 -10.22
C THR A 133 -6.80 -2.54 -9.39
N GLY A 134 -6.52 -2.99 -8.18
CA GLY A 134 -7.57 -3.52 -7.32
C GLY A 134 -7.06 -4.04 -5.99
N ILE A 135 -7.93 -4.80 -5.36
CA ILE A 135 -7.64 -5.56 -4.16
C ILE A 135 -7.76 -7.05 -4.47
N THR A 136 -6.80 -7.80 -3.99
CA THR A 136 -6.86 -9.27 -3.93
C THR A 136 -6.81 -9.69 -2.47
N THR A 137 -7.79 -10.49 -2.02
CA THR A 137 -7.63 -11.30 -0.81
C THR A 137 -7.06 -12.66 -1.19
N MET A 138 -6.07 -13.15 -0.45
CA MET A 138 -5.41 -14.41 -0.73
C MET A 138 -5.09 -15.20 0.54
N LEU A 139 -5.03 -16.51 0.45
CA LEU A 139 -4.44 -17.36 1.50
C LEU A 139 -2.92 -17.16 1.48
N MET A 140 -2.34 -16.92 2.66
CA MET A 140 -0.89 -16.76 2.77
C MET A 140 -0.19 -18.10 2.76
N GLY A 141 0.95 -18.14 2.07
CA GLY A 141 1.92 -19.23 2.09
C GLY A 141 3.29 -18.73 2.56
N GLU A 142 4.31 -19.56 2.44
CA GLU A 142 5.69 -19.23 2.82
C GLU A 142 6.35 -18.22 1.85
N GLY A 143 5.84 -18.10 0.61
CA GLY A 143 6.33 -17.16 -0.39
C GLY A 143 5.69 -15.78 -0.26
N MET A 144 6.40 -14.75 -0.73
CA MET A 144 5.87 -13.37 -0.73
C MET A 144 4.74 -13.23 -1.75
N ASP A 145 3.52 -13.02 -1.27
CA ASP A 145 2.31 -12.81 -2.05
C ASP A 145 2.04 -13.88 -3.14
N THR A 146 2.44 -15.13 -2.89
CA THR A 146 2.31 -16.26 -3.83
C THR A 146 1.15 -17.20 -3.51
N GLY A 147 0.41 -16.93 -2.46
CA GLY A 147 -0.68 -17.80 -2.01
C GLY A 147 -1.89 -17.77 -2.93
N ASP A 148 -2.82 -18.70 -2.73
CA ASP A 148 -3.99 -18.87 -3.58
C ASP A 148 -4.97 -17.69 -3.44
N ILE A 149 -5.45 -17.17 -4.56
CA ILE A 149 -6.41 -16.07 -4.63
C ILE A 149 -7.77 -16.54 -4.11
N LEU A 150 -8.40 -15.71 -3.27
CA LEU A 150 -9.75 -15.93 -2.75
C LEU A 150 -10.77 -15.06 -3.48
N VAL A 151 -10.61 -13.73 -3.43
CA VAL A 151 -11.49 -12.76 -4.10
C VAL A 151 -10.64 -11.64 -4.67
N GLU A 152 -11.03 -11.16 -5.85
CA GLU A 152 -10.46 -9.98 -6.49
C GLU A 152 -11.54 -8.95 -6.79
N LYS A 153 -11.21 -7.68 -6.61
CA LYS A 153 -12.07 -6.55 -7.01
C LYS A 153 -11.22 -5.50 -7.71
N ALA A 154 -11.49 -5.31 -8.99
CA ALA A 154 -10.82 -4.31 -9.82
C ALA A 154 -11.43 -2.90 -9.66
N THR A 155 -10.63 -1.88 -9.93
CA THR A 155 -11.03 -0.48 -9.98
C THR A 155 -10.14 0.30 -10.96
N PRO A 156 -10.68 1.25 -11.74
CA PRO A 156 -9.85 2.08 -12.61
C PRO A 156 -8.96 3.02 -11.80
N ILE A 157 -7.81 3.39 -12.37
CA ILE A 157 -6.93 4.44 -11.85
C ILE A 157 -7.26 5.74 -12.59
N GLY A 158 -7.55 6.81 -11.86
CA GLY A 158 -7.83 8.12 -12.44
C GLY A 158 -6.61 8.72 -13.13
N GLU A 159 -6.83 9.52 -14.18
CA GLU A 159 -5.74 10.13 -14.98
C GLU A 159 -4.73 10.89 -14.12
N ASN A 160 -5.25 11.72 -13.18
CA ASN A 160 -4.45 12.56 -12.29
C ASN A 160 -4.42 12.00 -10.85
N GLU A 161 -4.94 10.79 -10.63
CA GLU A 161 -4.99 10.19 -9.30
C GLU A 161 -3.59 9.86 -8.81
N THR A 162 -3.27 10.38 -7.62
CA THR A 162 -1.99 10.10 -6.97
C THR A 162 -2.01 8.75 -6.26
N ALA A 163 -0.83 8.17 -6.05
CA ALA A 163 -0.71 6.93 -5.29
C ALA A 163 -1.25 7.06 -3.84
N ALA A 164 -1.17 8.26 -3.25
CA ALA A 164 -1.75 8.53 -1.93
C ALA A 164 -3.29 8.48 -1.96
N GLU A 165 -3.93 9.12 -2.94
CA GLU A 165 -5.39 9.09 -3.10
C GLU A 165 -5.88 7.67 -3.42
N LEU A 166 -5.16 6.95 -4.29
CA LEU A 166 -5.45 5.56 -4.61
C LEU A 166 -5.28 4.63 -3.40
N PHE A 167 -4.25 4.88 -2.58
CA PHE A 167 -3.99 4.13 -1.34
C PHE A 167 -5.17 4.21 -0.37
N ASP A 168 -5.70 5.42 -0.12
CA ASP A 168 -6.84 5.62 0.77
C ASP A 168 -8.09 4.89 0.23
N ARG A 169 -8.35 5.01 -1.07
CA ARG A 169 -9.48 4.37 -1.74
C ARG A 169 -9.38 2.85 -1.74
N LEU A 170 -8.19 2.30 -1.97
CA LEU A 170 -7.95 0.85 -1.91
C LEU A 170 -7.99 0.30 -0.49
N ALA A 171 -7.60 1.09 0.53
CA ALA A 171 -7.71 0.68 1.92
C ALA A 171 -9.18 0.45 2.33
N GLU A 172 -10.09 1.36 1.95
CA GLU A 172 -11.52 1.19 2.19
C GLU A 172 -12.11 0.02 1.39
N MET A 173 -11.76 -0.08 0.10
CA MET A 173 -12.19 -1.21 -0.74
C MET A 173 -11.69 -2.56 -0.21
N GLY A 174 -10.46 -2.60 0.31
CA GLY A 174 -9.88 -3.80 0.92
C GLY A 174 -10.65 -4.28 2.14
N ALA A 175 -11.13 -3.34 2.96
CA ALA A 175 -11.96 -3.64 4.11
C ALA A 175 -13.30 -4.30 3.72
N GLU A 176 -13.95 -3.80 2.66
CA GLU A 176 -15.19 -4.38 2.14
C GLU A 176 -14.96 -5.78 1.55
N VAL A 177 -13.94 -5.92 0.68
CA VAL A 177 -13.60 -7.20 0.04
C VAL A 177 -13.23 -8.25 1.07
N LEU A 178 -12.55 -7.86 2.16
CA LEU A 178 -12.20 -8.80 3.22
C LEU A 178 -13.44 -9.37 3.91
N VAL A 179 -14.41 -8.54 4.29
CA VAL A 179 -15.63 -9.03 4.98
C VAL A 179 -16.39 -9.99 4.07
N ASP A 180 -16.58 -9.65 2.79
CA ASP A 180 -17.19 -10.57 1.80
C ASP A 180 -16.40 -11.88 1.69
N THR A 181 -15.06 -11.80 1.67
CA THR A 181 -14.18 -12.98 1.65
C THR A 181 -14.38 -13.85 2.88
N LEU A 182 -14.37 -13.27 4.08
CA LEU A 182 -14.48 -14.04 5.33
C LEU A 182 -15.84 -14.73 5.45
N GLU A 183 -16.92 -14.06 5.06
CA GLU A 183 -18.27 -14.65 5.07
C GLU A 183 -18.37 -15.86 4.14
N LYS A 184 -17.87 -15.73 2.91
CA LYS A 184 -17.87 -16.80 1.92
C LYS A 184 -16.93 -17.94 2.31
N LEU A 185 -15.76 -17.61 2.88
CA LEU A 185 -14.77 -18.59 3.30
C LEU A 185 -15.32 -19.46 4.47
N ASP A 186 -15.98 -18.84 5.43
CA ASP A 186 -16.58 -19.57 6.57
C ASP A 186 -17.74 -20.49 6.15
N LYS A 187 -18.48 -20.10 5.10
CA LYS A 187 -19.54 -20.93 4.50
C LYS A 187 -19.02 -22.00 3.54
N GLY A 188 -17.71 -21.99 3.22
CA GLY A 188 -17.13 -22.90 2.22
C GLY A 188 -17.56 -22.59 0.77
N GLU A 189 -17.93 -21.34 0.50
CA GLU A 189 -18.41 -20.87 -0.82
C GLU A 189 -17.27 -20.38 -1.74
N ILE A 190 -16.01 -20.34 -1.24
CA ILE A 190 -14.83 -19.97 -2.03
C ILE A 190 -13.98 -21.20 -2.32
N THR A 191 -13.63 -21.38 -3.59
CA THR A 191 -12.55 -22.28 -4.00
C THR A 191 -11.30 -21.44 -4.27
N PRO A 192 -10.22 -21.58 -3.45
CA PRO A 192 -8.97 -20.87 -3.69
C PRO A 192 -8.39 -21.18 -5.06
N VAL A 193 -7.92 -20.16 -5.77
CA VAL A 193 -7.37 -20.27 -7.13
C VAL A 193 -5.86 -20.02 -7.10
N LYS A 194 -5.09 -20.98 -7.62
CA LYS A 194 -3.63 -20.83 -7.74
C LYS A 194 -3.28 -19.70 -8.68
N GLN A 195 -2.29 -18.91 -8.30
CA GLN A 195 -1.76 -17.85 -9.14
C GLN A 195 -1.00 -18.44 -10.35
N ASP A 196 -1.14 -17.79 -11.52
CA ASP A 196 -0.34 -18.11 -12.70
C ASP A 196 1.04 -17.42 -12.59
N GLU A 197 2.07 -18.20 -12.30
CA GLU A 197 3.45 -17.71 -12.14
C GLU A 197 3.99 -17.01 -13.39
N SER A 198 3.48 -17.35 -14.58
CA SER A 198 3.93 -16.72 -15.83
C SER A 198 3.47 -15.26 -15.97
N LEU A 199 2.45 -14.85 -15.23
CA LEU A 199 1.90 -13.49 -15.19
C LEU A 199 2.40 -12.67 -13.99
N ALA A 200 3.20 -13.29 -13.11
CA ALA A 200 3.66 -12.63 -11.90
C ALA A 200 4.64 -11.47 -12.19
N THR A 201 4.39 -10.33 -11.57
CA THR A 201 5.30 -9.19 -11.56
C THR A 201 5.57 -8.74 -10.13
N TYR A 202 6.66 -7.98 -9.91
CA TYR A 202 7.10 -7.57 -8.59
C TYR A 202 7.10 -6.06 -8.45
N ALA A 203 6.65 -5.59 -7.29
CA ALA A 203 6.60 -4.19 -6.88
C ALA A 203 7.54 -3.97 -5.68
N PRO A 204 8.83 -3.70 -5.93
CA PRO A 204 9.80 -3.50 -4.86
C PRO A 204 9.47 -2.25 -4.04
N MET A 205 10.09 -2.14 -2.86
CA MET A 205 10.01 -0.92 -2.05
C MET A 205 10.54 0.27 -2.86
N LEU A 206 9.83 1.41 -2.78
CA LEU A 206 10.27 2.63 -3.45
C LEU A 206 11.60 3.14 -2.87
N SER A 207 12.42 3.77 -3.70
CA SER A 207 13.67 4.38 -3.31
C SER A 207 13.74 5.87 -3.68
N LYS A 208 14.64 6.61 -3.03
CA LYS A 208 14.87 8.03 -3.34
C LYS A 208 15.51 8.26 -4.72
N GLU A 209 16.04 7.23 -5.33
CA GLU A 209 16.62 7.27 -6.69
C GLU A 209 15.55 7.51 -7.76
N LEU A 210 14.29 7.19 -7.46
CA LEU A 210 13.14 7.47 -8.31
C LEU A 210 12.69 8.93 -8.29
N CYS A 211 13.16 9.75 -7.32
CA CYS A 211 12.64 11.10 -7.10
C CYS A 211 13.01 12.14 -8.15
N PRO A 212 14.24 12.20 -8.70
CA PRO A 212 14.61 13.26 -9.64
C PRO A 212 13.76 13.21 -10.92
N ILE A 213 13.17 14.36 -11.28
CA ILE A 213 12.42 14.51 -12.53
C ILE A 213 13.42 14.73 -13.67
N ASP A 214 13.31 13.90 -14.70
CA ASP A 214 14.05 14.04 -15.96
C ASP A 214 13.09 14.58 -17.04
N PHE A 215 13.14 15.88 -17.32
CA PHE A 215 12.28 16.54 -18.30
C PHE A 215 12.55 16.12 -19.76
N THR A 216 13.61 15.41 -20.03
CA THR A 216 13.87 14.84 -21.37
C THR A 216 12.97 13.63 -21.68
N LYS A 217 12.25 13.12 -20.68
CA LYS A 217 11.25 12.05 -20.83
C LYS A 217 9.91 12.59 -21.33
N PRO A 218 9.05 11.72 -21.89
CA PRO A 218 7.69 12.09 -22.27
C PRO A 218 6.89 12.66 -21.08
N VAL A 219 6.06 13.66 -21.37
CA VAL A 219 5.24 14.35 -20.35
C VAL A 219 4.39 13.40 -19.53
N ARG A 220 3.83 12.35 -20.17
CA ARG A 220 3.03 11.33 -19.48
C ARG A 220 3.85 10.53 -18.46
N LYS A 221 5.08 10.17 -18.81
CA LYS A 221 6.00 9.47 -17.88
C LYS A 221 6.35 10.31 -16.66
N ILE A 222 6.57 11.61 -16.85
CA ILE A 222 6.86 12.56 -15.77
C ILE A 222 5.62 12.74 -14.88
N HIS A 223 4.45 12.88 -15.50
CA HIS A 223 3.19 13.00 -14.78
C HIS A 223 2.93 11.77 -13.88
N LYS A 224 3.05 10.56 -14.44
CA LYS A 224 2.88 9.33 -13.68
C LYS A 224 3.97 9.10 -12.62
N GLN A 225 5.20 9.57 -12.86
CA GLN A 225 6.23 9.60 -11.82
C GLN A 225 5.81 10.47 -10.63
N ILE A 226 5.28 11.68 -10.88
CA ILE A 226 4.82 12.58 -9.82
C ILE A 226 3.65 11.95 -9.06
N CYS A 227 2.64 11.45 -9.78
CA CYS A 227 1.49 10.80 -9.17
C CYS A 227 1.87 9.57 -8.35
N GLY A 228 2.72 8.69 -8.89
CA GLY A 228 3.10 7.43 -8.25
C GLY A 228 4.03 7.59 -7.04
N LEU A 229 4.78 8.70 -6.95
CA LEU A 229 5.67 8.98 -5.82
C LEU A 229 5.05 9.89 -4.75
N SER A 230 3.83 10.35 -4.92
CA SER A 230 3.09 11.12 -3.91
C SER A 230 2.57 10.16 -2.81
N ASP A 231 2.72 10.44 -1.53
CA ASP A 231 3.41 11.48 -0.76
C ASP A 231 4.87 11.17 -0.47
N TRP A 232 5.28 9.93 -0.65
CA TRP A 232 6.62 9.44 -0.37
C TRP A 232 7.09 8.48 -1.49
N PRO A 233 8.33 8.59 -1.95
CA PRO A 233 9.40 9.50 -1.52
C PRO A 233 9.30 10.91 -2.10
N CYS A 234 8.32 11.20 -2.93
CA CYS A 234 8.01 12.44 -3.61
C CYS A 234 8.96 12.78 -4.78
N ALA A 235 8.40 13.10 -5.93
CA ALA A 235 9.18 13.57 -7.08
C ALA A 235 9.85 14.92 -6.77
N THR A 236 11.06 15.14 -7.31
CA THR A 236 11.84 16.35 -7.00
C THR A 236 12.46 16.95 -8.25
N THR A 237 12.58 18.27 -8.25
CA THR A 237 13.35 19.03 -9.24
C THR A 237 14.15 20.14 -8.56
N VAL A 238 14.88 20.95 -9.36
CA VAL A 238 15.63 22.10 -8.87
C VAL A 238 15.20 23.33 -9.68
N LEU A 239 14.85 24.40 -8.97
CA LEU A 239 14.56 25.71 -9.56
C LEU A 239 15.47 26.76 -8.91
N GLU A 240 16.25 27.47 -9.71
CA GLU A 240 17.20 28.51 -9.24
C GLU A 240 18.10 28.03 -8.09
N GLY A 241 18.59 26.80 -8.18
CA GLY A 241 19.47 26.17 -7.15
C GLY A 241 18.73 25.67 -5.90
N LYS A 242 17.42 25.85 -5.78
CA LYS A 242 16.61 25.36 -4.67
C LYS A 242 15.87 24.08 -5.05
N ARG A 243 15.88 23.11 -4.13
CA ARG A 243 15.15 21.86 -4.33
C ARG A 243 13.66 22.08 -4.15
N LEU A 244 12.87 21.56 -5.09
CA LEU A 244 11.41 21.50 -5.01
C LEU A 244 10.96 20.05 -4.92
N LYS A 245 10.00 19.78 -4.03
CA LYS A 245 9.17 18.58 -4.09
C LYS A 245 7.93 18.88 -4.90
N VAL A 246 7.55 17.95 -5.77
CA VAL A 246 6.35 18.06 -6.60
C VAL A 246 5.37 16.96 -6.18
N TYR A 247 4.24 17.36 -5.64
CA TYR A 247 3.22 16.43 -5.13
C TYR A 247 2.13 16.13 -6.16
N LYS A 248 1.74 17.15 -6.96
CA LYS A 248 0.70 17.01 -7.97
C LYS A 248 1.07 17.75 -9.25
N SER A 249 0.60 17.20 -10.36
CA SER A 249 0.77 17.79 -11.69
C SER A 249 -0.41 17.44 -12.60
N GLU A 250 -0.50 18.16 -13.71
CA GLU A 250 -1.41 17.90 -14.82
C GLU A 250 -0.65 17.99 -16.14
N ILE A 251 -1.10 17.25 -17.15
CA ILE A 251 -0.58 17.39 -18.52
C ILE A 251 -1.26 18.60 -19.15
N ALA A 252 -0.53 19.72 -19.27
CA ALA A 252 -1.06 20.94 -19.87
C ALA A 252 -1.11 20.86 -21.41
N SER A 253 -0.16 20.12 -22.02
CA SER A 253 -0.14 19.87 -23.47
C SER A 253 0.59 18.57 -23.76
N THR A 254 0.07 17.82 -24.75
CA THR A 254 0.72 16.64 -25.35
C THR A 254 1.47 17.01 -26.64
N LYS A 255 1.73 18.31 -26.87
CA LYS A 255 2.50 18.82 -28.03
C LYS A 255 3.70 19.62 -27.53
N PRO A 256 4.87 19.48 -28.17
CA PRO A 256 6.04 20.26 -27.84
C PRO A 256 5.78 21.77 -27.96
N CYS A 257 6.31 22.55 -27.03
CA CYS A 257 6.16 24.01 -27.02
C CYS A 257 7.33 24.76 -27.70
N GLY A 258 8.28 24.02 -28.28
CA GLY A 258 9.46 24.60 -28.95
C GLY A 258 10.55 25.13 -28.00
N LYS A 259 10.36 24.99 -26.68
CA LYS A 259 11.39 25.34 -25.68
C LYS A 259 12.19 24.08 -25.28
N PRO A 260 13.44 24.22 -24.84
CA PRO A 260 14.23 23.12 -24.33
C PRO A 260 13.55 22.46 -23.11
N ALA A 261 13.66 21.13 -22.97
CA ALA A 261 13.13 20.38 -21.84
C ALA A 261 13.68 20.93 -20.51
N GLY A 262 12.81 21.08 -19.51
CA GLY A 262 13.12 21.68 -18.21
C GLY A 262 12.99 23.20 -18.16
N THR A 263 12.66 23.87 -19.28
CA THR A 263 12.40 25.31 -19.30
C THR A 263 11.00 25.60 -18.77
N VAL A 264 10.89 26.58 -17.87
CA VAL A 264 9.58 27.13 -17.45
C VAL A 264 8.94 27.84 -18.65
N VAL A 265 7.75 27.39 -19.03
CA VAL A 265 7.02 27.91 -20.20
C VAL A 265 6.18 29.11 -19.82
N ASP A 266 5.50 29.00 -18.67
CA ASP A 266 4.66 30.02 -18.10
C ASP A 266 4.87 30.07 -16.58
N ASN A 267 5.18 31.25 -16.06
CA ASN A 267 5.38 31.49 -14.62
C ASN A 267 4.06 31.64 -13.85
N SER A 268 2.97 31.96 -14.56
CA SER A 268 1.68 32.20 -13.91
C SER A 268 1.02 30.92 -13.43
N ASP A 269 1.29 29.79 -14.11
CA ASP A 269 0.68 28.50 -13.79
C ASP A 269 1.71 27.36 -13.56
N PHE A 270 2.98 27.71 -13.45
CA PHE A 270 4.12 26.83 -13.24
C PHE A 270 4.19 25.66 -14.24
N SER A 271 4.06 25.99 -15.52
CA SER A 271 4.20 25.04 -16.62
C SER A 271 5.66 24.88 -17.07
N VAL A 272 6.09 23.63 -17.30
CA VAL A 272 7.47 23.26 -17.67
C VAL A 272 7.47 22.42 -18.94
N ALA A 273 8.39 22.74 -19.87
CA ALA A 273 8.57 22.00 -21.11
C ALA A 273 9.13 20.60 -20.86
N CYS A 274 8.54 19.59 -21.51
CA CYS A 274 9.02 18.21 -21.57
C CYS A 274 9.41 17.87 -23.01
N SER A 275 9.90 16.63 -23.23
CA SER A 275 10.34 16.23 -24.57
C SER A 275 9.26 16.30 -25.66
N ASP A 276 8.02 16.00 -25.30
CA ASP A 276 6.87 15.86 -26.20
C ASP A 276 5.64 16.67 -25.78
N GLY A 277 5.75 17.47 -24.71
CA GLY A 277 4.61 18.20 -24.16
C GLY A 277 4.98 19.21 -23.11
N VAL A 278 3.99 19.64 -22.36
CA VAL A 278 4.10 20.59 -21.24
C VAL A 278 3.41 20.03 -20.02
N ILE A 279 4.12 19.97 -18.89
CA ILE A 279 3.58 19.60 -17.59
C ILE A 279 3.33 20.85 -16.76
N ARG A 280 2.20 20.88 -16.05
CA ARG A 280 1.87 21.91 -15.04
C ARG A 280 2.02 21.31 -13.66
N PHE A 281 2.75 21.98 -12.77
CA PHE A 281 2.82 21.61 -11.36
C PHE A 281 1.70 22.32 -10.59
N THR A 282 0.80 21.53 -9.99
CA THR A 282 -0.35 22.06 -9.28
C THR A 282 -0.13 22.11 -7.76
N GLN A 283 0.82 21.31 -7.25
CA GLN A 283 1.20 21.34 -5.84
C GLN A 283 2.70 21.08 -5.68
N VAL A 284 3.39 22.04 -5.09
CA VAL A 284 4.83 21.99 -4.85
C VAL A 284 5.17 22.46 -3.44
N GLN A 285 6.35 22.04 -2.96
CA GLN A 285 6.93 22.52 -1.70
C GLN A 285 8.40 22.85 -1.93
N ALA A 286 8.78 24.09 -1.65
CA ALA A 286 10.18 24.51 -1.65
C ALA A 286 10.91 24.00 -0.41
N GLU A 287 12.22 23.76 -0.55
CA GLU A 287 13.07 23.40 0.57
C GLU A 287 13.08 24.54 1.61
N GLY A 288 12.77 24.19 2.88
CA GLY A 288 12.72 25.15 3.99
C GLY A 288 11.36 25.84 4.19
N SER A 289 10.35 25.49 3.42
CA SER A 289 8.96 26.00 3.61
C SER A 289 8.09 25.05 4.44
#